data_f5c7073a83e613f792c096bff7e62a42
#
_entry.id   f5c7073a83e613f792c096bff7e62a42
#
_cell.length_a   1.000
_cell.length_b   1.000
_cell.length_c   1.000
_cell.angle_alpha   90.00
_cell.angle_beta   90.00
_cell.angle_gamma   90.00
#
_symmetry.space_group_name_H-M   'P 1'
#
loop_
_entity.id
_entity.type
_entity.pdbx_description
1 polymer ?
#
loop_
_entity_poly.entity_id
_entity_poly.type
_entity_poly.pdbx_seq_one_letter_code
_entity_poly.pdbx_strand_id
1 'polypeptide(L)'
;MASNAKAPTADENVVVIGLGRFGGQVAESLVRLGHEVLGVDDDPKLVQHWSEKLTHVVQADSTDEDALRQVGVAEFPRAVVGIGTDIEASVLTVLALTEIGVREIWAKATSVKHGKILRSVGAQHVIYPEAAMGERVAHLITSRMLDFIEFDDGFAIAKTRAPEDAAGRTLADIGLRTRYGVTVVGVKTRGSDFVYARPETVVPAGSILIVAGTTEQVQRFAAAT
;
A
#
# COMPACT_ATOMS: atom_id res chain seq x y z
N MET A 1 -4.72 -9.41 -25.32
CA MET A 1 -4.84 -7.97 -25.66
C MET A 1 -3.81 -7.23 -24.80
N ALA A 2 -2.74 -6.74 -25.43
CA ALA A 2 -1.71 -5.99 -24.71
C ALA A 2 -2.32 -4.65 -24.28
N SER A 3 -2.32 -4.37 -22.98
CA SER A 3 -2.68 -3.06 -22.42
C SER A 3 -1.69 -2.04 -22.98
N ASN A 4 -2.22 -1.08 -23.74
CA ASN A 4 -1.50 0.07 -24.23
C ASN A 4 -1.29 1.02 -23.03
N ALA A 5 -0.40 0.68 -22.11
CA ALA A 5 -0.01 1.56 -21.02
C ALA A 5 0.70 2.76 -21.67
N LYS A 6 0.07 3.92 -21.60
CA LYS A 6 0.62 5.20 -22.01
C LYS A 6 1.93 5.40 -21.24
N ALA A 7 3.01 5.76 -21.93
CA ALA A 7 4.27 6.11 -21.25
C ALA A 7 4.00 7.20 -20.20
N PRO A 8 4.56 7.06 -18.99
CA PRO A 8 4.36 8.04 -17.93
C PRO A 8 4.78 9.43 -18.42
N THR A 9 4.00 10.43 -18.09
CA THR A 9 4.34 11.82 -18.34
C THR A 9 5.33 12.30 -17.29
N ALA A 10 6.11 13.34 -17.56
CA ALA A 10 7.05 13.92 -16.59
C ALA A 10 6.39 14.29 -15.24
N ASP A 11 5.07 14.54 -15.25
CA ASP A 11 4.25 14.76 -14.05
C ASP A 11 4.03 13.50 -13.19
N GLU A 12 4.49 12.32 -13.63
CA GLU A 12 4.30 11.04 -12.92
C GLU A 12 5.61 10.50 -12.32
N ASN A 13 6.74 11.21 -12.52
CA ASN A 13 8.04 10.82 -11.98
C ASN A 13 8.12 11.06 -10.46
N VAL A 14 8.84 10.20 -9.76
CA VAL A 14 8.90 10.21 -8.29
C VAL A 14 10.35 10.12 -7.81
N VAL A 15 10.74 10.99 -6.87
CA VAL A 15 11.97 10.79 -6.11
C VAL A 15 11.66 10.01 -4.83
N VAL A 16 12.47 9.00 -4.52
CA VAL A 16 12.37 8.22 -3.28
C VAL A 16 13.65 8.40 -2.48
N ILE A 17 13.53 8.99 -1.31
CA ILE A 17 14.64 9.31 -0.42
C ILE A 17 14.62 8.36 0.78
N GLY A 18 15.76 7.70 1.03
CA GLY A 18 15.88 6.63 2.01
C GLY A 18 15.46 5.28 1.40
N LEU A 19 16.44 4.56 0.83
CA LEU A 19 16.24 3.29 0.11
C LEU A 19 16.34 2.06 1.02
N GLY A 20 16.10 2.23 2.30
CA GLY A 20 15.96 1.12 3.23
C GLY A 20 14.76 0.22 2.91
N ARG A 21 14.37 -0.63 3.87
CA ARG A 21 13.31 -1.64 3.66
C ARG A 21 11.99 -1.08 3.11
N PHE A 22 11.56 0.08 3.60
CA PHE A 22 10.30 0.69 3.14
C PHE A 22 10.49 1.42 1.81
N GLY A 23 11.41 2.41 1.76
CA GLY A 23 11.59 3.24 0.56
C GLY A 23 12.01 2.43 -0.66
N GLY A 24 12.92 1.46 -0.48
CA GLY A 24 13.32 0.56 -1.56
C GLY A 24 12.15 -0.24 -2.15
N GLN A 25 11.25 -0.76 -1.31
CA GLN A 25 10.06 -1.47 -1.80
C GLN A 25 9.05 -0.54 -2.50
N VAL A 26 8.92 0.70 -2.04
CA VAL A 26 8.12 1.72 -2.73
C VAL A 26 8.72 2.02 -4.10
N ALA A 27 10.03 2.28 -4.16
CA ALA A 27 10.75 2.57 -5.40
C ALA A 27 10.63 1.43 -6.43
N GLU A 28 10.88 0.19 -6.03
CA GLU A 28 10.72 -0.99 -6.90
C GLU A 28 9.29 -1.16 -7.40
N SER A 29 8.30 -0.88 -6.55
CA SER A 29 6.89 -0.95 -6.94
C SER A 29 6.53 0.13 -7.96
N LEU A 30 7.02 1.35 -7.80
CA LEU A 30 6.83 2.45 -8.74
C LEU A 30 7.43 2.13 -10.11
N VAL A 31 8.66 1.59 -10.17
CA VAL A 31 9.27 1.13 -11.42
C VAL A 31 8.41 0.04 -12.09
N ARG A 32 7.92 -0.93 -11.32
CA ARG A 32 7.02 -1.99 -11.86
C ARG A 32 5.69 -1.44 -12.39
N LEU A 33 5.21 -0.32 -11.83
CA LEU A 33 4.03 0.40 -12.33
C LEU A 33 4.34 1.28 -13.55
N GLY A 34 5.60 1.37 -13.98
CA GLY A 34 6.03 2.08 -15.17
C GLY A 34 6.49 3.53 -14.92
N HIS A 35 6.67 3.94 -13.65
CA HIS A 35 7.16 5.29 -13.33
C HIS A 35 8.68 5.35 -13.40
N GLU A 36 9.22 6.50 -13.77
CA GLU A 36 10.64 6.82 -13.60
C GLU A 36 10.89 7.19 -12.14
N VAL A 37 11.89 6.56 -11.54
CA VAL A 37 12.23 6.73 -10.13
C VAL A 37 13.67 7.18 -9.98
N LEU A 38 13.88 8.30 -9.28
CA LEU A 38 15.17 8.69 -8.73
C LEU A 38 15.24 8.21 -7.28
N GLY A 39 16.14 7.28 -6.99
CA GLY A 39 16.45 6.85 -5.64
C GLY A 39 17.59 7.68 -5.05
N VAL A 40 17.44 8.14 -3.81
CA VAL A 40 18.47 8.89 -3.08
C VAL A 40 18.70 8.24 -1.72
N ASP A 41 19.95 7.96 -1.39
CA ASP A 41 20.35 7.45 -0.07
C ASP A 41 21.77 7.90 0.25
N ASP A 42 22.12 8.04 1.53
CA ASP A 42 23.47 8.38 1.98
C ASP A 42 24.38 7.14 2.13
N ASP A 43 23.79 5.94 2.31
CA ASP A 43 24.52 4.67 2.41
C ASP A 43 24.91 4.15 1.02
N PRO A 44 26.23 4.14 0.70
CA PRO A 44 26.72 3.65 -0.59
C PRO A 44 26.35 2.18 -0.86
N LYS A 45 26.11 1.38 0.17
CA LYS A 45 25.69 -0.02 0.00
C LYS A 45 24.24 -0.13 -0.49
N LEU A 46 23.37 0.74 0.00
CA LEU A 46 21.99 0.83 -0.49
C LEU A 46 21.95 1.38 -1.90
N VAL A 47 22.71 2.42 -2.19
CA VAL A 47 22.88 2.97 -3.55
C VAL A 47 23.32 1.88 -4.52
N GLN A 48 24.37 1.14 -4.20
CA GLN A 48 24.86 0.02 -5.00
C GLN A 48 23.81 -1.09 -5.20
N HIS A 49 23.09 -1.45 -4.12
CA HIS A 49 22.07 -2.49 -4.17
C HIS A 49 20.90 -2.14 -5.09
N TRP A 50 20.49 -0.88 -5.11
CA TRP A 50 19.36 -0.42 -5.87
C TRP A 50 19.69 0.06 -7.30
N SER A 51 20.96 0.32 -7.61
CA SER A 51 21.41 0.82 -8.93
C SER A 51 21.04 -0.09 -10.12
N GLU A 52 20.87 -1.39 -9.88
CA GLU A 52 20.47 -2.35 -10.93
C GLU A 52 18.93 -2.51 -11.05
N LYS A 53 18.16 -1.91 -10.13
CA LYS A 53 16.71 -2.13 -10.03
C LYS A 53 15.88 -0.89 -10.30
N LEU A 54 16.44 0.28 -10.08
CA LEU A 54 15.76 1.56 -10.27
C LEU A 54 16.30 2.28 -11.50
N THR A 55 15.54 3.24 -12.00
CA THR A 55 15.90 4.02 -13.19
C THR A 55 17.18 4.82 -12.97
N HIS A 56 17.25 5.54 -11.85
CA HIS A 56 18.43 6.29 -11.41
C HIS A 56 18.58 6.15 -9.90
N VAL A 57 19.81 6.04 -9.42
CA VAL A 57 20.12 6.03 -7.99
C VAL A 57 21.37 6.88 -7.76
N VAL A 58 21.32 7.73 -6.77
CA VAL A 58 22.43 8.62 -6.41
C VAL A 58 22.69 8.58 -4.91
N GLN A 59 23.97 8.73 -4.55
CA GLN A 59 24.37 8.94 -3.17
C GLN A 59 24.35 10.43 -2.86
N ALA A 60 23.55 10.84 -1.89
CA ALA A 60 23.52 12.23 -1.42
C ALA A 60 23.03 12.31 0.02
N ASP A 61 23.46 13.33 0.74
CA ASP A 61 22.87 13.74 2.01
C ASP A 61 21.56 14.45 1.71
N SER A 62 20.46 13.84 2.08
CA SER A 62 19.11 14.39 1.82
C SER A 62 18.71 15.53 2.75
N THR A 63 19.51 15.82 3.76
CA THR A 63 19.31 16.99 4.64
C THR A 63 19.92 18.26 4.06
N ASP A 64 20.76 18.14 3.03
CA ASP A 64 21.38 19.24 2.32
C ASP A 64 20.56 19.60 1.06
N GLU A 65 19.94 20.79 1.09
CA GLU A 65 19.12 21.31 -0.02
C GLU A 65 19.92 21.46 -1.31
N ASP A 66 21.18 21.95 -1.22
CA ASP A 66 22.03 22.15 -2.38
C ASP A 66 22.41 20.80 -3.01
N ALA A 67 22.69 19.77 -2.21
CA ALA A 67 22.92 18.42 -2.69
C ALA A 67 21.68 17.86 -3.42
N LEU A 68 20.48 18.04 -2.86
CA LEU A 68 19.24 17.60 -3.52
C LEU A 68 18.97 18.34 -4.83
N ARG A 69 19.26 19.66 -4.91
CA ARG A 69 19.15 20.44 -6.14
C ARG A 69 20.14 19.97 -7.20
N GLN A 70 21.38 19.67 -6.83
CA GLN A 70 22.45 19.17 -7.74
C GLN A 70 22.07 17.82 -8.38
N VAL A 71 21.38 16.95 -7.65
CA VAL A 71 20.93 15.64 -8.18
C VAL A 71 19.59 15.72 -8.91
N GLY A 72 19.04 16.93 -9.09
CA GLY A 72 17.87 17.18 -9.93
C GLY A 72 16.52 16.94 -9.25
N VAL A 73 16.44 16.88 -7.91
CA VAL A 73 15.19 16.66 -7.16
C VAL A 73 14.12 17.70 -7.48
N ALA A 74 14.51 18.92 -7.81
CA ALA A 74 13.58 20.00 -8.18
C ALA A 74 12.73 19.70 -9.44
N GLU A 75 13.14 18.76 -10.27
CA GLU A 75 12.42 18.36 -11.48
C GLU A 75 11.31 17.34 -11.20
N PHE A 76 11.28 16.79 -9.98
CA PHE A 76 10.31 15.77 -9.59
C PHE A 76 9.11 16.39 -8.89
N PRO A 77 7.88 16.19 -9.39
CA PRO A 77 6.68 16.74 -8.77
C PRO A 77 6.31 16.05 -7.46
N ARG A 78 6.80 14.82 -7.25
CA ARG A 78 6.47 13.98 -6.10
C ARG A 78 7.70 13.42 -5.43
N ALA A 79 7.68 13.40 -4.09
CA ALA A 79 8.72 12.79 -3.29
C ALA A 79 8.15 11.81 -2.25
N VAL A 80 8.88 10.74 -2.00
CA VAL A 80 8.62 9.79 -0.91
C VAL A 80 9.83 9.79 0.03
N VAL A 81 9.63 10.19 1.29
CA VAL A 81 10.66 10.14 2.33
C VAL A 81 10.46 8.86 3.14
N GLY A 82 11.34 7.88 2.91
CA GLY A 82 11.32 6.56 3.53
C GLY A 82 12.18 6.44 4.80
N ILE A 83 12.81 7.52 5.25
CA ILE A 83 13.69 7.57 6.41
C ILE A 83 12.88 7.35 7.69
N GLY A 84 13.26 6.37 8.51
CA GLY A 84 12.51 6.03 9.70
C GLY A 84 13.37 5.75 10.94
N THR A 85 14.67 5.51 10.76
CA THR A 85 15.61 5.27 11.87
C THR A 85 16.17 6.56 12.46
N ASP A 86 16.23 7.62 11.64
CA ASP A 86 16.68 8.95 12.03
C ASP A 86 15.54 9.96 11.84
N ILE A 87 14.98 10.42 12.96
CA ILE A 87 13.86 11.38 12.96
C ILE A 87 14.35 12.75 12.52
N GLU A 88 15.55 13.16 12.92
CA GLU A 88 16.13 14.47 12.56
C GLU A 88 16.34 14.52 11.05
N ALA A 89 17.04 13.55 10.47
CA ALA A 89 17.24 13.47 9.02
C ALA A 89 15.91 13.43 8.26
N SER A 90 14.92 12.67 8.75
CA SER A 90 13.59 12.60 8.13
C SER A 90 12.89 13.98 8.08
N VAL A 91 12.95 14.74 9.17
CA VAL A 91 12.33 16.07 9.27
C VAL A 91 13.07 17.08 8.40
N LEU A 92 14.39 17.11 8.45
CA LEU A 92 15.23 18.01 7.63
C LEU A 92 15.07 17.74 6.14
N THR A 93 14.98 16.47 5.74
CA THR A 93 14.71 16.09 4.35
C THR A 93 13.36 16.64 3.86
N VAL A 94 12.29 16.51 4.66
CA VAL A 94 10.96 17.05 4.27
C VAL A 94 11.02 18.57 4.17
N LEU A 95 11.73 19.24 5.08
CA LEU A 95 11.93 20.70 5.04
C LEU A 95 12.66 21.10 3.75
N ALA A 96 13.79 20.47 3.43
CA ALA A 96 14.55 20.74 2.22
C ALA A 96 13.70 20.54 0.94
N LEU A 97 12.91 19.45 0.87
CA LEU A 97 12.00 19.21 -0.26
C LEU A 97 10.94 20.31 -0.38
N THR A 98 10.43 20.81 0.72
CA THR A 98 9.46 21.91 0.76
C THR A 98 10.08 23.22 0.25
N GLU A 99 11.32 23.52 0.65
CA GLU A 99 12.09 24.70 0.21
C GLU A 99 12.49 24.60 -1.27
N ILE A 100 12.78 23.39 -1.76
CA ILE A 100 13.01 23.10 -3.18
C ILE A 100 11.73 23.34 -4.02
N GLY A 101 10.55 23.19 -3.41
CA GLY A 101 9.26 23.39 -4.06
C GLY A 101 8.66 22.09 -4.63
N VAL A 102 9.01 20.92 -4.10
CA VAL A 102 8.35 19.66 -4.45
C VAL A 102 6.87 19.72 -4.06
N ARG A 103 5.98 19.45 -5.02
CA ARG A 103 4.54 19.72 -4.87
C ARG A 103 3.83 18.73 -3.94
N GLU A 104 4.24 17.48 -3.94
CA GLU A 104 3.58 16.39 -3.20
C GLU A 104 4.62 15.54 -2.48
N ILE A 105 4.61 15.63 -1.15
CA ILE A 105 5.58 14.94 -0.28
C ILE A 105 4.84 13.92 0.57
N TRP A 106 5.22 12.66 0.40
CA TRP A 106 4.81 11.52 1.20
C TRP A 106 5.90 11.19 2.19
N ALA A 107 5.61 11.18 3.48
CA ALA A 107 6.63 10.93 4.49
C ALA A 107 6.24 9.78 5.42
N LYS A 108 7.19 8.87 5.66
CA LYS A 108 7.05 7.80 6.64
C LYS A 108 7.22 8.35 8.04
N ALA A 109 6.25 8.10 8.92
CA ALA A 109 6.34 8.41 10.33
C ALA A 109 6.45 7.15 11.18
N THR A 110 7.29 7.20 12.22
CA THR A 110 7.48 6.11 13.21
C THR A 110 6.62 6.28 14.46
N SER A 111 6.02 7.46 14.64
CA SER A 111 5.11 7.77 15.75
C SER A 111 4.16 8.90 15.38
N VAL A 112 3.06 9.02 16.14
CA VAL A 112 2.10 10.13 15.98
C VAL A 112 2.77 11.49 16.17
N LYS A 113 3.73 11.61 17.09
CA LYS A 113 4.48 12.86 17.32
C LYS A 113 5.36 13.20 16.12
N HIS A 114 6.10 12.21 15.60
CA HIS A 114 6.89 12.38 14.39
C HIS A 114 6.02 12.82 13.22
N GLY A 115 4.88 12.17 12.99
CA GLY A 115 3.98 12.54 11.91
C GLY A 115 3.37 13.94 12.05
N LYS A 116 3.16 14.46 13.28
CA LYS A 116 2.75 15.84 13.48
C LYS A 116 3.84 16.80 13.04
N ILE A 117 5.11 16.53 13.35
CA ILE A 117 6.25 17.34 12.93
C ILE A 117 6.35 17.35 11.40
N LEU A 118 6.32 16.16 10.76
CA LEU A 118 6.41 16.04 9.31
C LEU A 118 5.34 16.86 8.58
N ARG A 119 4.08 16.85 9.07
CA ARG A 119 3.02 17.73 8.52
C ARG A 119 3.33 19.21 8.71
N SER A 120 3.88 19.60 9.86
CA SER A 120 4.20 21.00 10.17
C SER A 120 5.33 21.55 9.30
N VAL A 121 6.24 20.68 8.80
CA VAL A 121 7.35 21.09 7.93
C VAL A 121 7.06 20.88 6.44
N GLY A 122 5.83 20.47 6.07
CA GLY A 122 5.37 20.49 4.68
C GLY A 122 5.00 19.14 4.06
N ALA A 123 5.02 18.01 4.77
CA ALA A 123 4.52 16.77 4.21
C ALA A 123 2.99 16.79 4.07
N GLN A 124 2.47 16.61 2.85
CA GLN A 124 1.03 16.54 2.58
C GLN A 124 0.47 15.18 3.02
N HIS A 125 1.26 14.11 2.85
CA HIS A 125 0.85 12.76 3.20
C HIS A 125 1.82 12.14 4.21
N VAL A 126 1.29 11.75 5.37
CA VAL A 126 2.07 11.05 6.40
C VAL A 126 1.51 9.66 6.58
N ILE A 127 2.37 8.67 6.43
CA ILE A 127 2.01 7.24 6.49
C ILE A 127 2.72 6.57 7.67
N TYR A 128 2.06 5.56 8.23
CA TYR A 128 2.52 4.76 9.38
C TYR A 128 2.56 3.27 9.00
N PRO A 129 3.51 2.82 8.17
CA PRO A 129 3.48 1.47 7.59
C PRO A 129 3.47 0.36 8.63
N GLU A 130 4.24 0.51 9.70
CA GLU A 130 4.31 -0.48 10.77
C GLU A 130 3.00 -0.59 11.55
N ALA A 131 2.33 0.53 11.84
CA ALA A 131 1.04 0.53 12.53
C ALA A 131 -0.05 -0.11 11.64
N ALA A 132 -0.16 0.31 10.38
CA ALA A 132 -1.14 -0.22 9.44
C ALA A 132 -0.94 -1.73 9.20
N MET A 133 0.32 -2.17 9.06
CA MET A 133 0.61 -3.59 8.88
C MET A 133 0.39 -4.38 10.17
N GLY A 134 0.71 -3.83 11.34
CA GLY A 134 0.46 -4.45 12.64
C GLY A 134 -1.03 -4.70 12.87
N GLU A 135 -1.88 -3.74 12.57
CA GLU A 135 -3.34 -3.86 12.64
C GLU A 135 -3.86 -4.95 11.69
N ARG A 136 -3.41 -4.92 10.43
CA ARG A 136 -3.77 -5.97 9.45
C ARG A 136 -3.37 -7.36 9.92
N VAL A 137 -2.16 -7.53 10.45
CA VAL A 137 -1.69 -8.82 10.98
C VAL A 137 -2.52 -9.26 12.19
N ALA A 138 -2.89 -8.34 13.11
CA ALA A 138 -3.74 -8.65 14.23
C ALA A 138 -5.10 -9.22 13.79
N HIS A 139 -5.74 -8.60 12.79
CA HIS A 139 -6.98 -9.12 12.22
C HIS A 139 -6.80 -10.50 11.58
N LEU A 140 -5.71 -10.74 10.85
CA LEU A 140 -5.44 -12.05 10.23
C LEU A 140 -5.17 -13.16 11.25
N ILE A 141 -4.50 -12.86 12.36
CA ILE A 141 -4.20 -13.84 13.42
C ILE A 141 -5.44 -14.18 14.25
N THR A 142 -6.29 -13.19 14.53
CA THR A 142 -7.47 -13.36 15.39
C THR A 142 -8.71 -13.85 14.67
N SER A 143 -8.70 -13.86 13.34
CA SER A 143 -9.81 -14.31 12.50
C SER A 143 -9.38 -15.38 11.52
N ARG A 144 -10.34 -16.05 10.88
CA ARG A 144 -10.08 -16.98 9.77
C ARG A 144 -10.00 -16.29 8.42
N MET A 145 -9.77 -14.97 8.41
CA MET A 145 -9.57 -14.22 7.17
C MET A 145 -8.24 -14.59 6.52
N LEU A 146 -8.24 -14.68 5.20
CA LEU A 146 -7.03 -14.86 4.40
C LEU A 146 -6.42 -13.53 4.01
N ASP A 147 -7.23 -12.48 3.94
CA ASP A 147 -6.83 -11.12 3.67
C ASP A 147 -7.92 -10.14 4.11
N PHE A 148 -7.53 -8.88 4.39
CA PHE A 148 -8.42 -7.89 4.97
C PHE A 148 -7.98 -6.48 4.56
N ILE A 149 -8.94 -5.67 4.15
CA ILE A 149 -8.77 -4.24 3.87
C ILE A 149 -9.90 -3.51 4.60
N GLU A 150 -9.55 -2.62 5.50
CA GLU A 150 -10.48 -1.73 6.19
C GLU A 150 -10.42 -0.32 5.58
N PHE A 151 -11.57 0.31 5.48
CA PHE A 151 -11.75 1.69 5.03
C PHE A 151 -12.13 2.56 6.22
N ASP A 152 -11.95 3.87 6.10
CA ASP A 152 -11.96 4.82 7.21
C ASP A 152 -13.23 4.84 8.09
N ASP A 153 -14.37 4.40 7.62
CA ASP A 153 -15.67 4.49 8.32
C ASP A 153 -16.18 3.13 8.81
N GLY A 154 -15.28 2.21 9.12
CA GLY A 154 -15.61 0.89 9.67
C GLY A 154 -16.26 -0.04 8.64
N PHE A 155 -16.03 0.22 7.35
CA PHE A 155 -16.37 -0.67 6.25
C PHE A 155 -15.14 -1.49 5.86
N ALA A 156 -15.33 -2.78 5.56
CA ALA A 156 -14.23 -3.67 5.23
C ALA A 156 -14.54 -4.58 4.05
N ILE A 157 -13.49 -4.97 3.34
CA ILE A 157 -13.50 -6.06 2.37
C ILE A 157 -12.54 -7.14 2.85
N ALA A 158 -13.01 -8.38 2.93
CA ALA A 158 -12.18 -9.50 3.34
C ALA A 158 -12.22 -10.66 2.36
N LYS A 159 -11.14 -11.40 2.35
CA LYS A 159 -10.98 -12.67 1.67
C LYS A 159 -11.06 -13.79 2.70
N THR A 160 -12.05 -14.65 2.59
CA THR A 160 -12.28 -15.75 3.53
C THR A 160 -12.49 -17.07 2.79
N ARG A 161 -12.47 -18.18 3.51
CA ARG A 161 -12.97 -19.47 2.96
C ARG A 161 -14.49 -19.44 2.90
N ALA A 162 -15.07 -20.13 1.93
CA ALA A 162 -16.51 -20.37 1.93
C ALA A 162 -16.88 -21.29 3.11
N PRO A 163 -18.02 -21.06 3.81
CA PRO A 163 -18.52 -22.01 4.78
C PRO A 163 -18.72 -23.39 4.16
N GLU A 164 -18.53 -24.47 4.94
CA GLU A 164 -18.70 -25.83 4.43
C GLU A 164 -20.14 -26.10 3.95
N ASP A 165 -21.13 -25.52 4.62
CA ASP A 165 -22.56 -25.64 4.27
C ASP A 165 -22.94 -24.87 2.99
N ALA A 166 -22.03 -24.07 2.45
CA ALA A 166 -22.18 -23.35 1.18
C ALA A 166 -21.86 -24.19 -0.04
N ALA A 167 -21.13 -25.30 0.11
CA ALA A 167 -20.65 -26.12 -0.99
C ALA A 167 -21.78 -26.66 -1.88
N GLY A 168 -21.69 -26.40 -3.19
CA GLY A 168 -22.68 -26.85 -4.18
C GLY A 168 -24.00 -26.07 -4.20
N ARG A 169 -24.16 -25.05 -3.37
CA ARG A 169 -25.37 -24.22 -3.30
C ARG A 169 -25.17 -22.88 -4.00
N THR A 170 -26.26 -22.26 -4.42
CA THR A 170 -26.22 -20.91 -4.96
C THR A 170 -26.07 -19.87 -3.85
N LEU A 171 -25.51 -18.70 -4.16
CA LEU A 171 -25.41 -17.59 -3.19
C LEU A 171 -26.78 -17.13 -2.68
N ALA A 172 -27.82 -17.23 -3.50
CA ALA A 172 -29.21 -16.96 -3.09
C ALA A 172 -29.68 -17.94 -2.01
N ASP A 173 -29.44 -19.26 -2.20
CA ASP A 173 -29.86 -20.29 -1.25
C ASP A 173 -29.10 -20.24 0.08
N ILE A 174 -27.84 -19.83 0.03
CA ILE A 174 -26.99 -19.71 1.24
C ILE A 174 -27.45 -18.54 2.11
N GLY A 175 -27.86 -17.42 1.50
CA GLY A 175 -28.41 -16.27 2.18
C GLY A 175 -27.44 -15.54 3.10
N LEU A 176 -26.15 -15.42 2.73
CA LEU A 176 -25.10 -14.83 3.58
C LEU A 176 -25.41 -13.39 3.99
N ARG A 177 -26.07 -12.63 3.11
CA ARG A 177 -26.48 -11.25 3.44
C ARG A 177 -27.48 -11.22 4.59
N THR A 178 -28.45 -12.11 4.59
CA THR A 178 -29.47 -12.19 5.65
C THR A 178 -28.90 -12.72 6.95
N ARG A 179 -27.98 -13.69 6.86
CA ARG A 179 -27.40 -14.37 8.04
C ARG A 179 -26.34 -13.52 8.75
N TYR A 180 -25.47 -12.85 7.99
CA TYR A 180 -24.28 -12.18 8.50
C TYR A 180 -24.20 -10.69 8.19
N GLY A 181 -25.08 -10.17 7.32
CA GLY A 181 -25.04 -8.78 6.85
C GLY A 181 -23.97 -8.49 5.79
N VAL A 182 -23.24 -9.53 5.31
CA VAL A 182 -22.17 -9.35 4.33
C VAL A 182 -22.67 -9.50 2.90
N THR A 183 -22.08 -8.74 2.00
CA THR A 183 -22.27 -8.89 0.55
C THR A 183 -21.12 -9.68 -0.04
N VAL A 184 -21.39 -10.76 -0.76
CA VAL A 184 -20.38 -11.45 -1.54
C VAL A 184 -20.11 -10.63 -2.80
N VAL A 185 -18.86 -10.26 -3.03
CA VAL A 185 -18.41 -9.51 -4.21
C VAL A 185 -17.99 -10.50 -5.30
N GLY A 186 -17.39 -11.63 -4.90
CA GLY A 186 -16.99 -12.64 -5.84
C GLY A 186 -16.56 -13.96 -5.20
N VAL A 187 -16.44 -14.95 -6.06
CA VAL A 187 -16.08 -16.33 -5.72
C VAL A 187 -14.83 -16.72 -6.49
N LYS A 188 -13.86 -17.32 -5.83
CA LYS A 188 -12.65 -17.89 -6.44
C LYS A 188 -12.48 -19.34 -6.07
N THR A 189 -12.42 -20.20 -7.06
CA THR A 189 -12.06 -21.61 -6.89
C THR A 189 -10.57 -21.79 -7.17
N ARG A 190 -9.95 -22.76 -6.52
CA ARG A 190 -8.53 -23.06 -6.73
C ARG A 190 -8.28 -23.44 -8.20
N GLY A 191 -7.32 -22.75 -8.83
CA GLY A 191 -6.95 -22.99 -10.23
C GLY A 191 -7.87 -22.33 -11.27
N SER A 192 -8.88 -21.55 -10.85
CA SER A 192 -9.79 -20.84 -11.74
C SER A 192 -9.65 -19.32 -11.56
N ASP A 193 -10.15 -18.58 -12.53
CA ASP A 193 -10.26 -17.12 -12.42
C ASP A 193 -11.33 -16.71 -11.40
N PHE A 194 -11.25 -15.46 -10.99
CA PHE A 194 -12.24 -14.85 -10.12
C PHE A 194 -13.55 -14.63 -10.85
N VAL A 195 -14.67 -15.03 -10.24
CA VAL A 195 -16.03 -14.85 -10.79
C VAL A 195 -16.79 -13.85 -9.94
N TYR A 196 -17.36 -12.83 -10.59
CA TYR A 196 -18.27 -11.90 -9.91
C TYR A 196 -19.48 -12.62 -9.33
N ALA A 197 -19.83 -12.28 -8.10
CA ALA A 197 -20.98 -12.88 -7.42
C ALA A 197 -22.31 -12.45 -8.03
N ARG A 198 -23.16 -13.42 -8.31
CA ARG A 198 -24.57 -13.25 -8.69
C ARG A 198 -25.42 -14.16 -7.82
N PRO A 199 -26.72 -13.92 -7.66
CA PRO A 199 -27.59 -14.80 -6.88
C PRO A 199 -27.49 -16.28 -7.29
N GLU A 200 -27.34 -16.54 -8.58
CA GLU A 200 -27.28 -17.88 -9.19
C GLU A 200 -25.87 -18.50 -9.12
N THR A 201 -24.87 -17.74 -8.68
CA THR A 201 -23.50 -18.25 -8.60
C THR A 201 -23.44 -19.41 -7.61
N VAL A 202 -23.09 -20.60 -8.10
CA VAL A 202 -22.84 -21.78 -7.27
C VAL A 202 -21.49 -21.64 -6.61
N VAL A 203 -21.40 -21.98 -5.33
CA VAL A 203 -20.14 -21.96 -4.55
C VAL A 203 -19.56 -23.37 -4.52
N PRO A 204 -18.48 -23.67 -5.28
CA PRO A 204 -17.80 -24.95 -5.20
C PRO A 204 -17.18 -25.17 -3.81
N ALA A 205 -17.01 -26.45 -3.43
CA ALA A 205 -16.32 -26.81 -2.19
C ALA A 205 -14.89 -26.24 -2.16
N GLY A 206 -14.48 -25.68 -1.01
CA GLY A 206 -13.15 -25.11 -0.81
C GLY A 206 -12.93 -23.78 -1.54
N SER A 207 -13.98 -23.13 -2.04
CA SER A 207 -13.91 -21.81 -2.65
C SER A 207 -13.48 -20.75 -1.64
N ILE A 208 -12.92 -19.67 -2.18
CA ILE A 208 -12.62 -18.44 -1.46
C ILE A 208 -13.68 -17.42 -1.86
N LEU A 209 -14.26 -16.76 -0.87
CA LEU A 209 -15.18 -15.64 -1.04
C LEU A 209 -14.47 -14.31 -0.79
N ILE A 210 -14.78 -13.32 -1.60
CA ILE A 210 -14.51 -11.91 -1.28
C ILE A 210 -15.83 -11.32 -0.81
N VAL A 211 -15.82 -10.83 0.42
CA VAL A 211 -17.02 -10.30 1.08
C VAL A 211 -16.79 -8.86 1.52
N ALA A 212 -17.86 -8.08 1.53
CA ALA A 212 -17.87 -6.69 1.95
C ALA A 212 -18.99 -6.46 2.97
N GLY A 213 -18.72 -5.59 3.96
CA GLY A 213 -19.66 -5.22 5.01
C GLY A 213 -19.02 -4.32 6.04
N THR A 214 -19.66 -4.07 7.17
CA THR A 214 -18.97 -3.43 8.29
C THR A 214 -17.88 -4.35 8.82
N THR A 215 -16.85 -3.77 9.44
CA THR A 215 -15.75 -4.54 10.05
C THR A 215 -16.28 -5.64 10.98
N GLU A 216 -17.29 -5.34 11.81
CA GLU A 216 -17.92 -6.30 12.71
C GLU A 216 -18.66 -7.43 11.94
N GLN A 217 -19.39 -7.11 10.88
CA GLN A 217 -20.10 -8.11 10.05
C GLN A 217 -19.12 -9.06 9.38
N VAL A 218 -18.04 -8.52 8.82
CA VAL A 218 -17.00 -9.30 8.14
C VAL A 218 -16.26 -10.21 9.15
N GLN A 219 -15.91 -9.71 10.33
CA GLN A 219 -15.29 -10.49 11.40
C GLN A 219 -16.19 -11.64 11.87
N ARG A 220 -17.48 -11.34 12.12
CA ARG A 220 -18.46 -12.35 12.53
C ARG A 220 -18.67 -13.44 11.45
N PHE A 221 -18.69 -13.06 10.19
CA PHE A 221 -18.73 -14.01 9.08
C PHE A 221 -17.48 -14.88 9.03
N ALA A 222 -16.29 -14.28 9.09
CA ALA A 222 -15.03 -15.01 9.04
C ALA A 222 -14.85 -15.99 10.22
N ALA A 223 -15.42 -15.71 11.39
CA ALA A 223 -15.40 -16.62 12.51
C ALA A 223 -16.29 -17.87 12.31
N ALA A 224 -17.25 -17.80 11.40
CA ALA A 224 -18.19 -18.89 11.09
C ALA A 224 -17.74 -19.77 9.90
N THR A 225 -16.56 -19.50 9.28
CA THR A 225 -16.04 -20.19 8.09
C THR A 225 -14.88 -21.13 8.36
#